data_7a6e6c75d30b3f136ef1ca911563b654
#
_entry.id   7a6e6c75d30b3f136ef1ca911563b654
#
_cell.length_a   1.000
_cell.length_b   1.000
_cell.length_c   1.000
_cell.angle_alpha   90.00
_cell.angle_beta   90.00
_cell.angle_gamma   90.00
#
_symmetry.space_group_name_H-M   'P 1'
#
loop_
_entity.id
_entity.type
_entity.pdbx_description
1 polymer ?
#
loop_
_entity_poly.entity_id
_entity_poly.type
_entity_poly.pdbx_seq_one_letter_code
_entity_poly.pdbx_strand_id
1 'polypeptide(L)'
;MQVCWNKKFSLDSNRNGSSPYGYFNGFKITQLLKADGIGNYPAANACISYSPAADAKTSGWFFPAGGQMLELRNTRGELIKKTVFTNYTSGRYWQSVQNGSGDSWSVGLTNGNTTQSYISTPYYVRPIAAF
;
A
#
# COMPACT_ATOMS: atom_id res chain seq x y z
N MET A 1 4.07 9.57 8.74
CA MET A 1 3.04 9.15 9.70
C MET A 1 2.70 7.68 9.50
N GLN A 2 2.56 6.96 10.58
CA GLN A 2 2.17 5.55 10.54
C GLN A 2 0.68 5.42 10.76
N VAL A 3 0.05 4.48 10.05
CA VAL A 3 -1.40 4.26 10.10
C VAL A 3 -1.71 2.77 10.13
N CYS A 4 -2.91 2.41 10.56
CA CYS A 4 -3.38 1.04 10.60
C CYS A 4 -4.10 0.67 9.30
N TRP A 5 -4.11 -0.61 8.97
CA TRP A 5 -4.97 -1.13 7.90
C TRP A 5 -6.43 -1.15 8.34
N ASN A 6 -6.68 -1.62 9.49
CA ASN A 6 -7.83 -1.54 10.40
C ASN A 6 -8.99 -2.49 10.11
N LYS A 7 -9.77 -2.33 9.07
CA LYS A 7 -10.95 -3.19 8.83
C LYS A 7 -10.61 -4.39 7.95
N LYS A 8 -11.17 -5.54 8.26
CA LYS A 8 -11.11 -6.69 7.38
C LYS A 8 -12.00 -6.45 6.16
N PHE A 9 -11.41 -6.57 4.97
CA PHE A 9 -12.13 -6.46 3.72
C PHE A 9 -12.36 -7.86 3.14
N SER A 10 -13.61 -8.22 2.93
CA SER A 10 -14.00 -9.62 2.67
C SER A 10 -14.02 -10.01 1.18
N LEU A 11 -13.42 -9.24 0.31
CA LEU A 11 -13.38 -9.57 -1.12
C LEU A 11 -12.36 -10.69 -1.37
N ASP A 12 -12.82 -11.84 -1.80
CA ASP A 12 -11.98 -13.03 -1.96
C ASP A 12 -10.84 -12.84 -2.95
N SER A 13 -11.10 -12.12 -4.04
CA SER A 13 -10.07 -11.85 -5.05
C SER A 13 -8.93 -11.00 -4.54
N ASN A 14 -9.11 -10.36 -3.38
CA ASN A 14 -8.11 -9.53 -2.75
C ASN A 14 -7.31 -10.26 -1.68
N ARG A 15 -7.63 -11.50 -1.43
CA ARG A 15 -6.98 -12.28 -0.37
C ARG A 15 -6.28 -13.47 -0.95
N ASN A 16 -5.08 -13.69 -0.44
CA ASN A 16 -4.29 -14.80 -0.90
C ASN A 16 -3.39 -15.28 0.25
N GLY A 17 -3.43 -16.54 0.53
CA GLY A 17 -2.61 -17.15 1.55
C GLY A 17 -1.13 -17.26 1.16
N SER A 18 -0.78 -16.97 -0.08
CA SER A 18 0.58 -17.04 -0.56
C SER A 18 1.24 -15.65 -0.61
N SER A 19 2.08 -15.38 -1.57
CA SER A 19 2.79 -14.11 -1.67
C SER A 19 1.90 -13.02 -2.28
N PRO A 20 1.94 -11.79 -1.77
CA PRO A 20 1.24 -10.65 -2.39
C PRO A 20 1.93 -10.13 -3.66
N TYR A 21 3.11 -10.61 -3.98
CA TYR A 21 3.94 -10.04 -5.04
C TYR A 21 3.43 -10.30 -6.46
N GLY A 22 2.46 -11.19 -6.61
CA GLY A 22 1.79 -11.40 -7.88
C GLY A 22 0.67 -10.40 -8.19
N TYR A 23 0.39 -9.48 -7.30
CA TYR A 23 -0.73 -8.55 -7.43
C TYR A 23 -0.26 -7.16 -7.83
N PHE A 24 -0.90 -6.62 -8.86
CA PHE A 24 -0.61 -5.28 -9.39
C PHE A 24 -1.87 -4.41 -9.47
N ASN A 25 -2.91 -4.77 -8.73
CA ASN A 25 -4.24 -4.19 -8.86
C ASN A 25 -4.57 -3.22 -7.70
N GLY A 26 -3.57 -2.50 -7.19
CA GLY A 26 -3.76 -1.57 -6.07
C GLY A 26 -4.81 -0.50 -6.33
N PHE A 27 -4.87 0.03 -7.55
CA PHE A 27 -5.89 1.01 -7.90
C PHE A 27 -7.30 0.44 -7.75
N LYS A 28 -7.54 -0.75 -8.30
CA LYS A 28 -8.85 -1.41 -8.19
C LYS A 28 -9.20 -1.70 -6.74
N ILE A 29 -8.25 -2.23 -5.97
CA ILE A 29 -8.47 -2.51 -4.55
C ILE A 29 -8.83 -1.22 -3.81
N THR A 30 -8.12 -0.13 -4.08
CA THR A 30 -8.39 1.16 -3.45
C THR A 30 -9.80 1.64 -3.76
N GLN A 31 -10.27 1.49 -5.01
CA GLN A 31 -11.63 1.85 -5.37
C GLN A 31 -12.66 0.99 -4.62
N LEU A 32 -12.39 -0.29 -4.44
CA LEU A 32 -13.27 -1.18 -3.68
C LEU A 32 -13.32 -0.80 -2.20
N LEU A 33 -12.19 -0.46 -1.60
CA LEU A 33 -12.13 0.01 -0.22
C LEU A 33 -12.87 1.33 -0.05
N LYS A 34 -12.76 2.21 -1.04
CA LYS A 34 -13.47 3.48 -1.05
C LYS A 34 -14.98 3.26 -1.10
N ALA A 35 -15.43 2.33 -1.93
CA ALA A 35 -16.85 1.98 -2.04
C ALA A 35 -17.40 1.35 -0.75
N ASP A 36 -16.58 0.60 -0.03
CA ASP A 36 -16.98 0.00 1.25
C ASP A 36 -16.96 0.99 2.42
N GLY A 37 -16.36 2.15 2.24
CA GLY A 37 -16.25 3.18 3.27
C GLY A 37 -14.82 3.46 3.66
N ILE A 38 -14.19 4.41 2.99
CA ILE A 38 -12.76 4.70 3.13
C ILE A 38 -12.34 5.05 4.55
N GLY A 39 -13.24 5.59 5.36
CA GLY A 39 -12.95 5.93 6.75
C GLY A 39 -12.63 4.70 7.62
N ASN A 40 -13.03 3.51 7.18
CA ASN A 40 -12.71 2.26 7.86
C ASN A 40 -11.32 1.72 7.51
N TYR A 41 -10.61 2.36 6.57
CA TYR A 41 -9.32 1.90 6.06
C TYR A 41 -8.29 3.02 6.12
N PRO A 42 -7.73 3.30 7.31
CA PRO A 42 -6.82 4.43 7.49
C PRO A 42 -5.64 4.43 6.52
N ALA A 43 -5.06 3.26 6.24
CA ALA A 43 -3.92 3.17 5.32
C ALA A 43 -4.33 3.58 3.90
N ALA A 44 -5.45 3.05 3.42
CA ALA A 44 -5.97 3.42 2.09
C ALA A 44 -6.38 4.88 2.04
N ASN A 45 -7.02 5.38 3.09
CA ASN A 45 -7.42 6.78 3.18
C ASN A 45 -6.21 7.71 3.16
N ALA A 46 -5.16 7.37 3.88
CA ALA A 46 -3.91 8.15 3.88
C ALA A 46 -3.31 8.24 2.48
N CYS A 47 -3.44 7.18 1.68
CA CYS A 47 -2.95 7.20 0.31
C CYS A 47 -3.77 8.13 -0.58
N ILE A 48 -5.10 8.00 -0.58
CA ILE A 48 -5.94 8.82 -1.47
C ILE A 48 -5.99 10.29 -1.07
N SER A 49 -5.72 10.57 0.20
CA SER A 49 -5.72 11.94 0.74
C SER A 49 -4.33 12.58 0.73
N TYR A 50 -3.36 11.92 0.12
CA TYR A 50 -1.98 12.39 0.13
C TYR A 50 -1.86 13.79 -0.49
N SER A 51 -1.06 14.63 0.15
CA SER A 51 -0.78 15.98 -0.33
C SER A 51 0.70 16.09 -0.72
N PRO A 52 1.04 16.69 -1.87
CA PRO A 52 0.12 17.38 -2.79
C PRO A 52 -0.76 16.42 -3.60
N ALA A 53 -1.83 16.93 -4.17
CA ALA A 53 -2.69 16.15 -5.04
C ALA A 53 -1.91 15.62 -6.25
N ALA A 54 -2.31 14.45 -6.73
CA ALA A 54 -1.72 13.87 -7.92
C ALA A 54 -2.08 14.70 -9.16
N ASP A 55 -1.22 14.64 -10.19
CA ASP A 55 -1.48 15.27 -11.46
C ASP A 55 -2.81 14.78 -12.04
N ALA A 56 -3.61 15.71 -12.60
CA ALA A 56 -4.92 15.40 -13.16
C ALA A 56 -4.88 14.41 -14.32
N LYS A 57 -3.72 14.21 -14.93
CA LYS A 57 -3.52 13.24 -16.01
C LYS A 57 -3.24 11.83 -15.52
N THR A 58 -3.19 11.63 -14.21
CA THR A 58 -2.93 10.33 -13.60
C THR A 58 -4.21 9.72 -13.05
N SER A 59 -4.09 8.50 -12.54
CA SER A 59 -5.18 7.82 -11.83
C SER A 59 -5.62 8.51 -10.54
N GLY A 60 -4.83 9.47 -10.05
CA GLY A 60 -4.89 9.91 -8.66
C GLY A 60 -4.09 8.97 -7.76
N TRP A 61 -3.86 9.39 -6.52
CA TRP A 61 -3.14 8.58 -5.55
C TRP A 61 -3.94 7.34 -5.17
N PHE A 62 -3.27 6.21 -5.06
CA PHE A 62 -3.90 4.98 -4.60
C PHE A 62 -2.94 4.15 -3.74
N PHE A 63 -3.49 3.17 -3.07
CA PHE A 63 -2.82 2.26 -2.17
C PHE A 63 -2.21 1.10 -2.98
N PRO A 64 -0.88 1.01 -3.09
CA PRO A 64 -0.25 0.03 -3.98
C PRO A 64 -0.43 -1.42 -3.49
N ALA A 65 -0.56 -2.33 -4.42
CA ALA A 65 -0.53 -3.76 -4.17
C ALA A 65 0.91 -4.28 -4.00
N GLY A 66 1.04 -5.52 -3.57
CA GLY A 66 2.35 -6.10 -3.24
C GLY A 66 3.35 -6.10 -4.39
N GLY A 67 2.91 -6.43 -5.60
CA GLY A 67 3.78 -6.39 -6.78
C GLY A 67 4.22 -4.98 -7.13
N GLN A 68 3.34 -4.02 -6.94
CA GLN A 68 3.67 -2.60 -7.16
C GLN A 68 4.66 -2.09 -6.12
N MET A 69 4.54 -2.53 -4.88
CA MET A 69 5.51 -2.19 -3.83
C MET A 69 6.89 -2.80 -4.13
N LEU A 70 6.93 -3.99 -4.70
CA LEU A 70 8.18 -4.62 -5.10
C LEU A 70 8.85 -3.83 -6.23
N GLU A 71 8.08 -3.39 -7.22
CA GLU A 71 8.57 -2.50 -8.28
C GLU A 71 9.17 -1.23 -7.69
N LEU A 72 8.46 -0.62 -6.76
CA LEU A 72 8.93 0.58 -6.07
C LEU A 72 10.26 0.34 -5.35
N ARG A 73 10.37 -0.79 -4.66
CA ARG A 73 11.60 -1.19 -4.00
C ARG A 73 12.75 -1.36 -4.99
N ASN A 74 12.48 -1.99 -6.11
CA ASN A 74 13.52 -2.25 -7.12
C ASN A 74 14.05 -0.97 -7.75
N THR A 75 13.26 0.11 -7.74
CA THR A 75 13.68 1.41 -8.28
C THR A 75 14.13 2.38 -7.20
N ARG A 76 14.24 1.95 -5.95
CA ARG A 76 14.53 2.84 -4.81
C ARG A 76 15.81 3.64 -4.95
N GLY A 77 16.84 3.08 -5.60
CA GLY A 77 18.10 3.77 -5.80
C GLY A 77 17.94 5.05 -6.60
N GLU A 78 17.10 5.01 -7.63
CA GLU A 78 16.79 6.19 -8.44
C GLU A 78 15.94 7.20 -7.67
N LEU A 79 14.99 6.70 -6.87
CA LEU A 79 14.11 7.55 -6.08
C LEU A 79 14.85 8.30 -4.99
N ILE A 80 15.80 7.64 -4.32
CA ILE A 80 16.61 8.25 -3.27
C ILE A 80 17.43 9.41 -3.82
N LYS A 81 17.98 9.27 -5.03
CA LYS A 81 18.75 10.31 -5.68
C LYS A 81 17.95 11.59 -5.90
N LYS A 82 16.64 11.51 -5.94
CA LYS A 82 15.77 12.67 -6.15
C LYS A 82 15.37 13.37 -4.86
N THR A 83 15.90 12.96 -3.75
CA THR A 83 15.70 13.56 -2.43
C THR A 83 14.26 13.62 -1.91
N VAL A 84 13.32 13.03 -2.63
CA VAL A 84 11.89 13.11 -2.32
C VAL A 84 11.44 12.02 -1.33
N PHE A 85 12.30 11.03 -1.08
CA PHE A 85 11.95 9.83 -0.32
C PHE A 85 12.90 9.62 0.84
N THR A 86 12.97 10.59 1.74
CA THR A 86 13.99 10.63 2.79
C THR A 86 13.96 9.44 3.76
N ASN A 87 12.82 8.85 4.04
CA ASN A 87 12.70 7.69 4.92
C ASN A 87 12.27 6.44 4.17
N TYR A 88 12.52 6.41 2.90
CA TYR A 88 12.02 5.41 1.99
C TYR A 88 12.56 4.00 2.29
N THR A 89 13.79 3.89 2.75
CA THR A 89 14.45 2.60 2.95
C THR A 89 14.26 2.03 4.34
N SER A 90 13.68 2.76 5.27
CA SER A 90 13.51 2.30 6.65
C SER A 90 12.04 2.00 6.95
N GLY A 91 11.83 1.14 7.94
CA GLY A 91 10.50 0.80 8.41
C GLY A 91 9.74 -0.17 7.50
N ARG A 92 8.54 -0.45 7.89
CA ARG A 92 7.64 -1.32 7.13
C ARG A 92 6.48 -0.51 6.57
N TYR A 93 5.99 -0.97 5.43
CA TYR A 93 4.92 -0.30 4.69
C TYR A 93 3.77 -1.26 4.47
N TRP A 94 2.54 -0.78 4.67
CA TRP A 94 1.35 -1.50 4.27
C TRP A 94 1.27 -1.56 2.75
N GLN A 95 0.64 -2.60 2.24
CA GLN A 95 0.21 -2.69 0.85
C GLN A 95 -1.23 -3.17 0.81
N SER A 96 -1.88 -3.05 -0.34
CA SER A 96 -3.34 -3.17 -0.41
C SER A 96 -3.88 -4.59 -0.40
N VAL A 97 -3.06 -5.60 -0.60
CA VAL A 97 -3.51 -6.99 -0.57
C VAL A 97 -3.68 -7.43 0.87
N GLN A 98 -4.90 -7.79 1.24
CA GLN A 98 -5.22 -8.26 2.58
C GLN A 98 -5.10 -9.78 2.63
N ASN A 99 -4.68 -10.29 3.78
CA ASN A 99 -4.57 -11.71 4.02
C ASN A 99 -5.60 -12.16 5.04
N GLY A 100 -6.66 -12.78 4.56
CA GLY A 100 -7.59 -13.57 5.36
C GLY A 100 -8.19 -12.92 6.60
N SER A 101 -7.82 -13.41 7.76
CA SER A 101 -8.63 -13.33 8.98
C SER A 101 -8.15 -12.31 10.02
N GLY A 102 -7.84 -11.10 9.62
CA GLY A 102 -7.45 -10.04 10.54
C GLY A 102 -6.01 -9.57 10.36
N ASP A 103 -5.32 -10.14 9.40
CA ASP A 103 -3.99 -9.74 9.01
C ASP A 103 -4.00 -9.09 7.63
N SER A 104 -2.99 -8.31 7.35
CA SER A 104 -2.71 -7.84 6.02
C SER A 104 -1.22 -7.94 5.74
N TRP A 105 -0.83 -7.75 4.49
CA TRP A 105 0.57 -7.84 4.13
C TRP A 105 1.27 -6.51 4.33
N SER A 106 2.45 -6.57 4.90
CA SER A 106 3.37 -5.44 4.97
C SER A 106 4.69 -5.81 4.33
N VAL A 107 5.45 -4.82 3.91
CA VAL A 107 6.72 -5.04 3.22
C VAL A 107 7.79 -4.11 3.79
N GLY A 108 8.99 -4.67 4.00
CA GLY A 108 10.17 -3.89 4.32
C GLY A 108 10.86 -3.47 3.04
N LEU A 109 10.99 -2.19 2.78
CA LEU A 109 11.57 -1.70 1.53
C LEU A 109 13.08 -1.88 1.45
N THR A 110 13.74 -2.06 2.59
CA THR A 110 15.20 -2.32 2.60
C THR A 110 15.53 -3.69 2.03
N ASN A 111 14.83 -4.73 2.47
CA ASN A 111 15.15 -6.12 2.11
C ASN A 111 14.10 -6.78 1.22
N GLY A 112 12.95 -6.16 1.04
CA GLY A 112 11.86 -6.72 0.26
C GLY A 112 11.07 -7.81 0.96
N ASN A 113 11.32 -8.06 2.24
CA ASN A 113 10.60 -9.08 2.99
C ASN A 113 9.15 -8.67 3.19
N THR A 114 8.25 -9.60 2.88
CA THR A 114 6.83 -9.43 3.14
C THR A 114 6.45 -10.23 4.39
N THR A 115 5.57 -9.68 5.18
CA THR A 115 5.14 -10.28 6.44
C THR A 115 3.65 -10.03 6.62
N GLN A 116 2.97 -11.03 7.15
CA GLN A 116 1.60 -10.85 7.60
C GLN A 116 1.63 -10.12 8.95
N SER A 117 0.82 -9.09 9.06
CA SER A 117 0.77 -8.28 10.27
C SER A 117 -0.67 -7.96 10.61
N TYR A 118 -0.97 -7.86 11.91
CA TYR A 118 -2.32 -7.49 12.35
C TYR A 118 -2.71 -6.15 11.76
N ILE A 119 -3.94 -6.07 11.28
CA ILE A 119 -4.48 -4.86 10.63
C ILE A 119 -4.53 -3.64 11.56
N SER A 120 -4.42 -3.85 12.87
CA SER A 120 -4.36 -2.77 13.86
C SER A 120 -2.94 -2.24 14.09
N THR A 121 -1.92 -2.84 13.48
CA THR A 121 -0.54 -2.38 13.63
C THR A 121 -0.30 -1.10 12.83
N PRO A 122 0.31 -0.06 13.40
CA PRO A 122 0.64 1.15 12.63
C PRO A 122 1.92 0.95 11.84
N TYR A 123 1.82 1.14 10.52
CA TYR A 123 2.96 1.14 9.60
C TYR A 123 2.85 2.33 8.66
N TYR A 124 3.90 2.55 7.89
CA TYR A 124 3.89 3.60 6.86
C TYR A 124 3.07 3.16 5.65
N VAL A 125 2.68 4.13 4.86
CA VAL A 125 2.10 3.91 3.54
C VAL A 125 2.87 4.74 2.51
N ARG A 126 2.84 4.28 1.27
CA ARG A 126 3.44 5.01 0.15
C ARG A 126 2.41 5.05 -0.97
N PRO A 127 1.71 6.18 -1.14
CA PRO A 127 0.79 6.32 -2.26
C PRO A 127 1.55 6.34 -3.58
N ILE A 128 0.93 5.77 -4.60
CA ILE A 128 1.43 5.82 -5.98
C ILE A 128 0.31 6.28 -6.90
N ALA A 129 0.69 6.70 -8.09
CA ALA A 129 -0.26 7.07 -9.14
C ALA A 129 0.22 6.48 -10.46
N ALA A 130 -0.73 6.15 -11.33
CA ALA A 130 -0.46 5.60 -12.65
C ALA A 130 -0.86 6.59 -13.74
N PHE A 131 -0.15 6.56 -14.83
CA PHE A 131 -0.46 7.34 -16.02
C PHE A 131 -1.42 6.64 -16.94
#